data_e7d8efa0c7db937f5391d25d9e12f184
#
_entry.id   e7d8efa0c7db937f5391d25d9e12f184
#
_cell.length_a   1.000
_cell.length_b   1.000
_cell.length_c   1.000
_cell.angle_alpha   90.00
_cell.angle_beta   90.00
_cell.angle_gamma   90.00
#
_symmetry.space_group_name_H-M   'P 1'
#
loop_
_entity.id
_entity.type
_entity.pdbx_description
1 polymer ?
#
loop_
_entity_poly.entity_id
_entity_poly.type
_entity_poly.pdbx_seq_one_letter_code
_entity_poly.pdbx_strand_id
1 'polypeptide(L)'
;MKPRIFIGSSVEGLNIAYSIQQNLTHDAEVTVWDQGVFELSKTTIESLVEKLDDSDFGIFVFSGDDITTIRDTTKTTVRDNVLFEFGLFIGKLSRERVFFITPSNTDLHLPTDLLGITPGKFEANRDDGSLQAATGPVSNQIRQQIKKLGKRAENEDIGKYPDEKEGLNSKENDWISDLISRKFDNAKKKLRALNKSEKDENTKIENEIFIAYCNFKENEIEGEKELEKLLKKYSDKLIANKRISQFYLAEDYYDRAIEILENALIKFKNDSELAAIQSDCINKTEGFEKAVEFLQKFNPEIEPIIAIKLSKLYEENDDLFEARNVIHKIYTKYPNNEDVKYKYARTALDLNKNEIALFLLKSLTLEYPENYSYWGYLSNCAVNLDFTDLALRACNKAEELTESSEEWILSNTGNILKNCGLYTEGIKYLEKGLEINKNSDYAHDRLSIAIKKREEENKKIEAKRKEGRKMLRDFGKE
;
A
#
# COMPACT_ATOMS: atom_id res chain seq x y z
N MET A 1 3.01 9.78 -33.92
CA MET A 1 2.84 10.86 -32.91
C MET A 1 4.10 10.96 -32.08
N LYS A 2 4.52 12.15 -31.65
CA LYS A 2 5.67 12.32 -30.77
C LYS A 2 5.35 11.87 -29.35
N PRO A 3 6.33 11.37 -28.55
CA PRO A 3 6.12 11.13 -27.13
C PRO A 3 5.84 12.43 -26.37
N ARG A 4 5.09 12.34 -25.27
CA ARG A 4 4.75 13.47 -24.41
C ARG A 4 5.69 13.50 -23.21
N ILE A 5 6.23 14.67 -22.91
CA ILE A 5 7.17 14.88 -21.80
C ILE A 5 6.63 15.96 -20.88
N PHE A 6 6.58 15.68 -19.61
CA PHE A 6 6.35 16.68 -18.57
C PHE A 6 7.69 17.16 -18.00
N ILE A 7 7.82 18.47 -17.76
CA ILE A 7 8.97 19.05 -17.05
C ILE A 7 8.50 19.71 -15.77
N GLY A 8 8.94 19.19 -14.62
CA GLY A 8 8.74 19.76 -13.29
C GLY A 8 9.97 20.55 -12.83
N SER A 9 9.73 21.68 -12.16
CA SER A 9 10.78 22.53 -11.57
C SER A 9 10.18 23.42 -10.47
N SER A 10 11.05 24.00 -9.63
CA SER A 10 10.70 25.18 -8.86
C SER A 10 10.47 26.40 -9.78
N VAL A 11 9.95 27.50 -9.24
CA VAL A 11 9.82 28.78 -9.97
C VAL A 11 11.20 29.27 -10.41
N GLU A 12 12.19 29.10 -9.58
CA GLU A 12 13.60 29.46 -9.82
C GLU A 12 14.21 28.63 -10.95
N GLY A 13 13.76 27.38 -11.12
CA GLY A 13 14.20 26.45 -12.17
C GLY A 13 13.53 26.63 -13.53
N LEU A 14 12.52 27.50 -13.68
CA LEU A 14 11.72 27.65 -14.92
C LEU A 14 12.55 27.97 -16.16
N ASN A 15 13.53 28.85 -16.08
CA ASN A 15 14.38 29.18 -17.22
C ASN A 15 15.17 27.97 -17.73
N ILE A 16 15.57 27.07 -16.84
CA ILE A 16 16.24 25.82 -17.17
C ILE A 16 15.23 24.87 -17.82
N ALA A 17 14.03 24.75 -17.27
CA ALA A 17 12.95 23.93 -17.83
C ALA A 17 12.60 24.36 -19.27
N TYR A 18 12.46 25.66 -19.54
CA TYR A 18 12.22 26.16 -20.88
C TYR A 18 13.37 25.90 -21.84
N SER A 19 14.62 25.97 -21.38
CA SER A 19 15.77 25.67 -22.22
C SER A 19 15.80 24.20 -22.67
N ILE A 20 15.38 23.29 -21.79
CA ILE A 20 15.23 21.85 -22.09
C ILE A 20 14.05 21.61 -23.04
N GLN A 21 12.90 22.26 -22.78
CA GLN A 21 11.75 22.22 -23.68
C GLN A 21 12.16 22.61 -25.09
N GLN A 22 12.89 23.69 -25.24
CA GLN A 22 13.38 24.19 -26.53
C GLN A 22 14.31 23.18 -27.23
N ASN A 23 15.21 22.54 -26.47
CA ASN A 23 16.13 21.56 -27.01
C ASN A 23 15.45 20.24 -27.44
N LEU A 24 14.28 19.91 -26.89
CA LEU A 24 13.54 18.67 -27.18
C LEU A 24 12.31 18.85 -28.07
N THR A 25 11.96 20.06 -28.47
CA THR A 25 10.76 20.42 -29.27
C THR A 25 10.62 19.60 -30.56
N HIS A 26 11.74 19.25 -31.20
CA HIS A 26 11.70 18.45 -32.43
C HIS A 26 11.47 16.96 -32.19
N ASP A 27 11.79 16.45 -31.01
CA ASP A 27 11.77 15.02 -30.68
C ASP A 27 10.49 14.61 -29.90
N ALA A 28 9.88 15.53 -29.15
CA ALA A 28 8.74 15.27 -28.26
C ALA A 28 7.76 16.44 -28.17
N GLU A 29 6.56 16.17 -27.67
CA GLU A 29 5.61 17.18 -27.18
C GLU A 29 5.94 17.46 -25.72
N VAL A 30 6.61 18.58 -25.46
CA VAL A 30 7.14 18.91 -24.13
C VAL A 30 6.29 19.98 -23.47
N THR A 31 5.79 19.72 -22.27
CA THR A 31 5.00 20.65 -21.46
C THR A 31 5.73 20.95 -20.16
N VAL A 32 5.97 22.25 -19.87
CA VAL A 32 6.50 22.68 -18.57
C VAL A 32 5.33 22.87 -17.61
N TRP A 33 5.54 22.62 -16.33
CA TRP A 33 4.50 22.59 -15.31
C TRP A 33 3.63 23.86 -15.21
N ASP A 34 4.15 25.04 -15.60
CA ASP A 34 3.45 26.32 -15.59
C ASP A 34 2.64 26.59 -16.87
N GLN A 35 2.67 25.70 -17.86
CA GLN A 35 2.01 25.84 -19.16
C GLN A 35 0.63 25.15 -19.17
N GLY A 36 -0.31 25.67 -18.37
CA GLY A 36 -1.70 25.21 -18.38
C GLY A 36 -1.92 23.81 -17.79
N VAL A 37 -1.00 23.34 -16.94
CA VAL A 37 -1.10 22.06 -16.24
C VAL A 37 -2.10 22.14 -15.09
N PHE A 38 -2.22 23.29 -14.44
CA PHE A 38 -3.11 23.52 -13.30
C PHE A 38 -4.40 24.19 -13.74
N GLU A 39 -5.51 23.47 -13.64
CA GLU A 39 -6.84 23.99 -13.99
C GLU A 39 -7.51 24.67 -12.80
N LEU A 40 -8.33 25.69 -13.08
CA LEU A 40 -9.17 26.34 -12.07
C LEU A 40 -10.14 25.31 -11.48
N SER A 41 -10.29 25.32 -10.16
CA SER A 41 -11.17 24.42 -9.40
C SER A 41 -10.67 22.98 -9.22
N LYS A 42 -9.44 22.64 -9.66
CA LYS A 42 -8.74 21.40 -9.33
C LYS A 42 -7.60 21.67 -8.35
N THR A 43 -7.30 20.66 -7.52
CA THR A 43 -6.09 20.74 -6.69
C THR A 43 -4.83 20.55 -7.54
N THR A 44 -3.71 21.08 -7.08
CA THR A 44 -2.40 20.92 -7.73
C THR A 44 -2.08 19.44 -7.98
N ILE A 45 -2.42 18.56 -7.05
CA ILE A 45 -2.16 17.11 -7.16
C ILE A 45 -3.07 16.47 -8.22
N GLU A 46 -4.34 16.82 -8.28
CA GLU A 46 -5.26 16.28 -9.31
C GLU A 46 -4.77 16.61 -10.72
N SER A 47 -4.42 17.87 -10.95
CA SER A 47 -3.86 18.32 -12.22
C SER A 47 -2.54 17.61 -12.56
N LEU A 48 -1.69 17.38 -11.56
CA LEU A 48 -0.43 16.67 -11.72
C LEU A 48 -0.64 15.18 -12.07
N VAL A 49 -1.61 14.51 -11.43
CA VAL A 49 -1.92 13.10 -11.71
C VAL A 49 -2.48 12.93 -13.12
N GLU A 50 -3.38 13.81 -13.57
CA GLU A 50 -3.86 13.80 -14.95
C GLU A 50 -2.73 14.00 -15.96
N LYS A 51 -1.81 14.91 -15.66
CA LYS A 51 -0.65 15.15 -16.51
C LYS A 51 0.33 13.98 -16.54
N LEU A 52 0.47 13.29 -15.41
CA LEU A 52 1.25 12.07 -15.28
C LEU A 52 0.67 10.93 -16.13
N ASP A 53 -0.66 10.78 -16.17
CA ASP A 53 -1.35 9.78 -17.00
C ASP A 53 -1.12 10.04 -18.49
N ASP A 54 -1.08 11.29 -18.88
CA ASP A 54 -0.86 11.76 -20.26
C ASP A 54 0.61 11.75 -20.70
N SER A 55 1.56 11.51 -19.80
CA SER A 55 2.99 11.63 -20.08
C SER A 55 3.65 10.27 -20.36
N ASP A 56 4.56 10.26 -21.34
CA ASP A 56 5.44 9.12 -21.65
C ASP A 56 6.76 9.20 -20.88
N PHE A 57 7.18 10.43 -20.51
CA PHE A 57 8.43 10.71 -19.79
C PHE A 57 8.26 11.90 -18.84
N GLY A 58 9.08 11.91 -17.76
CA GLY A 58 9.23 13.04 -16.85
C GLY A 58 10.65 13.56 -16.79
N ILE A 59 10.83 14.88 -16.74
CA ILE A 59 12.12 15.55 -16.51
C ILE A 59 11.96 16.51 -15.34
N PHE A 60 12.85 16.45 -14.37
CA PHE A 60 12.79 17.31 -13.18
C PHE A 60 14.07 18.11 -13.02
N VAL A 61 13.91 19.42 -12.84
CA VAL A 61 15.02 20.34 -12.60
C VAL A 61 15.25 20.43 -11.09
N PHE A 62 16.36 19.90 -10.64
CA PHE A 62 16.78 19.96 -9.24
C PHE A 62 17.74 21.14 -9.05
N SER A 63 17.21 22.27 -8.65
CA SER A 63 17.95 23.48 -8.25
C SER A 63 18.03 23.56 -6.72
N GLY A 64 19.07 24.21 -6.23
CA GLY A 64 19.28 24.41 -4.80
C GLY A 64 18.51 25.60 -4.28
N ASP A 65 17.20 25.52 -4.23
CA ASP A 65 16.32 26.65 -3.96
C ASP A 65 15.97 26.79 -2.47
N ASP A 66 16.07 25.69 -1.72
CA ASP A 66 15.75 25.65 -0.30
C ASP A 66 16.98 25.31 0.55
N ILE A 67 16.94 25.70 1.82
CA ILE A 67 17.99 25.46 2.79
C ILE A 67 17.38 24.66 3.94
N THR A 68 17.98 23.52 4.27
CA THR A 68 17.56 22.70 5.41
C THR A 68 18.69 22.56 6.43
N THR A 69 18.35 22.52 7.72
CA THR A 69 19.33 22.23 8.79
C THR A 69 19.09 20.83 9.32
N ILE A 70 20.07 19.94 9.10
CA ILE A 70 20.05 18.57 9.58
C ILE A 70 21.20 18.38 10.55
N ARG A 71 20.90 18.02 11.80
CA ARG A 71 21.90 17.76 12.85
C ARG A 71 22.95 18.89 12.95
N ASP A 72 22.48 20.13 13.08
CA ASP A 72 23.30 21.36 13.16
C ASP A 72 24.16 21.68 11.92
N THR A 73 23.91 21.02 10.81
CA THR A 73 24.58 21.30 9.54
C THR A 73 23.56 21.85 8.54
N THR A 74 23.80 23.05 8.05
CA THR A 74 22.97 23.69 7.02
C THR A 74 23.36 23.18 5.63
N LYS A 75 22.39 22.73 4.86
CA LYS A 75 22.59 22.17 3.51
C LYS A 75 21.59 22.76 2.52
N THR A 76 22.03 22.94 1.28
CA THR A 76 21.18 23.32 0.17
C THR A 76 20.40 22.11 -0.33
N THR A 77 19.08 22.25 -0.47
CA THR A 77 18.20 21.16 -0.90
C THR A 77 17.35 21.57 -2.08
N VAL A 78 16.83 20.57 -2.77
CA VAL A 78 15.77 20.73 -3.76
C VAL A 78 14.46 21.00 -3.05
N ARG A 79 13.59 21.77 -3.63
CA ARG A 79 12.26 22.07 -3.10
C ARG A 79 11.44 20.80 -2.93
N ASP A 80 10.82 20.63 -1.78
CA ASP A 80 10.10 19.40 -1.39
C ASP A 80 9.02 18.99 -2.41
N ASN A 81 8.29 19.96 -2.97
CA ASN A 81 7.28 19.68 -4.00
C ASN A 81 7.88 19.03 -5.24
N VAL A 82 9.05 19.51 -5.72
CA VAL A 82 9.73 18.95 -6.90
C VAL A 82 10.21 17.52 -6.64
N LEU A 83 10.70 17.23 -5.43
CA LEU A 83 11.07 15.89 -5.02
C LEU A 83 9.85 14.95 -4.96
N PHE A 84 8.74 15.47 -4.43
CA PHE A 84 7.48 14.72 -4.38
C PHE A 84 6.96 14.38 -5.79
N GLU A 85 6.91 15.37 -6.68
CA GLU A 85 6.50 15.20 -8.07
C GLU A 85 7.38 14.19 -8.81
N PHE A 86 8.70 14.29 -8.64
CA PHE A 86 9.66 13.35 -9.19
C PHE A 86 9.41 11.90 -8.73
N GLY A 87 9.13 11.72 -7.43
CA GLY A 87 8.77 10.41 -6.88
C GLY A 87 7.48 9.84 -7.48
N LEU A 88 6.45 10.69 -7.68
CA LEU A 88 5.20 10.29 -8.34
C LEU A 88 5.44 9.81 -9.78
N PHE A 89 6.27 10.55 -10.53
CA PHE A 89 6.58 10.20 -11.92
C PHE A 89 7.39 8.89 -12.02
N ILE A 90 8.36 8.66 -11.13
CA ILE A 90 9.09 7.38 -11.08
C ILE A 90 8.12 6.22 -10.79
N GLY A 91 7.21 6.39 -9.84
CA GLY A 91 6.23 5.35 -9.47
C GLY A 91 5.31 4.96 -10.63
N LYS A 92 4.94 5.90 -11.50
CA LYS A 92 4.00 5.67 -12.60
C LYS A 92 4.67 5.31 -13.93
N LEU A 93 5.75 5.99 -14.29
CA LEU A 93 6.39 5.83 -15.59
C LEU A 93 7.58 4.86 -15.59
N SER A 94 7.95 4.34 -14.43
CA SER A 94 9.20 3.64 -14.13
C SER A 94 10.44 4.53 -14.17
N ARG A 95 11.50 4.09 -13.46
CA ARG A 95 12.78 4.81 -13.34
C ARG A 95 13.44 5.13 -14.68
N GLU A 96 13.23 4.30 -15.68
CA GLU A 96 13.88 4.44 -16.99
C GLU A 96 13.31 5.59 -17.82
N ARG A 97 12.12 6.09 -17.48
CA ARG A 97 11.41 7.16 -18.19
C ARG A 97 11.38 8.47 -17.42
N VAL A 98 12.00 8.54 -16.24
CA VAL A 98 12.03 9.75 -15.42
C VAL A 98 13.47 10.18 -15.16
N PHE A 99 13.77 11.42 -15.50
CA PHE A 99 15.12 11.99 -15.43
C PHE A 99 15.13 13.18 -14.48
N PHE A 100 16.18 13.36 -13.72
CA PHE A 100 16.42 14.63 -13.04
C PHE A 100 17.77 15.21 -13.46
N ILE A 101 17.84 16.54 -13.48
CA ILE A 101 19.00 17.29 -13.91
C ILE A 101 19.40 18.29 -12.82
N THR A 102 20.72 18.46 -12.66
CA THR A 102 21.30 19.37 -11.67
C THR A 102 22.42 20.21 -12.29
N PRO A 103 22.70 21.43 -11.77
CA PRO A 103 23.90 22.15 -12.11
C PRO A 103 25.17 21.35 -11.72
N SER A 104 26.22 21.39 -12.56
CA SER A 104 27.45 20.61 -12.35
C SER A 104 28.20 20.97 -11.06
N ASN A 105 28.13 22.22 -10.61
CA ASN A 105 28.91 22.77 -9.51
C ASN A 105 28.10 22.99 -8.24
N THR A 106 26.94 22.35 -8.08
CA THR A 106 26.10 22.51 -6.90
C THR A 106 26.12 21.24 -6.07
N ASP A 107 26.51 21.36 -4.80
CA ASP A 107 26.40 20.26 -3.82
C ASP A 107 25.00 20.28 -3.22
N LEU A 108 24.10 19.49 -3.82
CA LEU A 108 22.73 19.35 -3.35
C LEU A 108 22.61 18.19 -2.37
N HIS A 109 22.00 18.47 -1.24
CA HIS A 109 21.58 17.41 -0.35
C HIS A 109 20.34 16.72 -0.93
N LEU A 110 20.54 15.52 -1.44
CA LEU A 110 19.46 14.67 -1.93
C LEU A 110 19.14 13.59 -0.88
N PRO A 111 17.88 13.14 -0.81
CA PRO A 111 17.54 11.94 -0.03
C PRO A 111 18.44 10.76 -0.42
N THR A 112 18.88 9.99 0.57
CA THR A 112 19.79 8.84 0.36
C THR A 112 19.25 7.83 -0.64
N ASP A 113 17.95 7.74 -0.76
CA ASP A 113 17.26 6.81 -1.67
C ASP A 113 17.40 7.21 -3.15
N LEU A 114 17.77 8.46 -3.42
CA LEU A 114 18.07 8.96 -4.77
C LEU A 114 19.55 8.82 -5.17
N LEU A 115 20.44 8.50 -4.24
CA LEU A 115 21.88 8.39 -4.49
C LEU A 115 22.25 7.27 -5.51
N GLY A 116 21.34 6.36 -5.81
CA GLY A 116 21.49 5.32 -6.83
C GLY A 116 21.09 5.74 -8.26
N ILE A 117 20.55 6.95 -8.44
CA ILE A 117 20.12 7.47 -9.75
C ILE A 117 21.14 8.51 -10.22
N THR A 118 21.73 8.29 -11.39
CA THR A 118 22.69 9.24 -11.94
C THR A 118 21.99 10.48 -12.49
N PRO A 119 22.27 11.69 -11.96
CA PRO A 119 21.68 12.92 -12.49
C PRO A 119 22.25 13.29 -13.86
N GLY A 120 21.41 13.89 -14.69
CA GLY A 120 21.88 14.67 -15.81
C GLY A 120 22.53 15.96 -15.30
N LYS A 121 23.75 16.29 -15.74
CA LYS A 121 24.46 17.49 -15.31
C LYS A 121 24.56 18.51 -16.44
N PHE A 122 24.47 19.81 -16.09
CA PHE A 122 24.65 20.90 -17.01
C PHE A 122 25.51 22.01 -16.41
N GLU A 123 26.23 22.76 -17.25
CA GLU A 123 27.10 23.86 -16.87
C GLU A 123 26.28 25.15 -16.70
N ALA A 124 25.98 25.51 -15.44
CA ALA A 124 25.13 26.69 -15.16
C ALA A 124 25.84 28.03 -15.39
N ASN A 125 27.18 28.07 -15.29
CA ASN A 125 28.00 29.27 -15.29
C ASN A 125 28.79 29.43 -16.61
N ARG A 126 28.09 29.39 -17.72
CA ARG A 126 28.72 29.67 -19.04
C ARG A 126 28.96 31.17 -19.21
N ASP A 127 30.11 31.51 -19.77
CA ASP A 127 30.47 32.93 -20.04
C ASP A 127 29.49 33.66 -20.99
N ASP A 128 28.83 32.89 -21.90
CA ASP A 128 27.84 33.43 -22.85
C ASP A 128 26.43 33.49 -22.24
N GLY A 129 26.22 33.01 -21.02
CA GLY A 129 24.91 32.99 -20.34
C GLY A 129 23.85 32.13 -20.99
N SER A 130 24.16 31.35 -22.03
CA SER A 130 23.21 30.57 -22.80
C SER A 130 22.81 29.28 -22.07
N LEU A 131 21.64 29.28 -21.42
CA LEU A 131 21.06 28.09 -20.79
C LEU A 131 20.71 26.99 -21.80
N GLN A 132 20.28 27.37 -23.01
CA GLN A 132 20.01 26.41 -24.07
C GLN A 132 21.27 25.62 -24.47
N ALA A 133 22.40 26.32 -24.63
CA ALA A 133 23.66 25.66 -24.91
C ALA A 133 24.15 24.83 -23.70
N ALA A 134 23.94 25.33 -22.48
CA ALA A 134 24.30 24.63 -21.25
C ALA A 134 23.55 23.30 -21.09
N THR A 135 22.25 23.27 -21.36
CA THR A 135 21.40 22.08 -21.24
C THR A 135 21.41 21.17 -22.48
N GLY A 136 22.05 21.59 -23.57
CA GLY A 136 22.14 20.83 -24.83
C GLY A 136 22.68 19.40 -24.65
N PRO A 137 23.84 19.18 -23.97
CA PRO A 137 24.39 17.85 -23.76
C PRO A 137 23.45 16.90 -23.00
N VAL A 138 22.85 17.35 -21.90
CA VAL A 138 21.90 16.53 -21.11
C VAL A 138 20.61 16.27 -21.88
N SER A 139 20.10 17.26 -22.63
CA SER A 139 18.93 17.07 -23.51
C SER A 139 19.22 16.03 -24.59
N ASN A 140 20.46 15.95 -25.10
CA ASN A 140 20.84 14.92 -26.05
C ASN A 140 20.88 13.51 -25.44
N GLN A 141 21.34 13.38 -24.19
CA GLN A 141 21.29 12.10 -23.47
C GLN A 141 19.83 11.63 -23.28
N ILE A 142 18.95 12.54 -22.86
CA ILE A 142 17.51 12.26 -22.71
C ILE A 142 16.89 11.87 -24.07
N ARG A 143 17.23 12.58 -25.15
CA ARG A 143 16.79 12.26 -26.53
C ARG A 143 17.15 10.84 -26.93
N GLN A 144 18.34 10.35 -26.57
CA GLN A 144 18.75 8.97 -26.86
C GLN A 144 17.89 7.97 -26.11
N GLN A 145 17.54 8.23 -24.85
CA GLN A 145 16.63 7.35 -24.07
C GLN A 145 15.22 7.37 -24.65
N ILE A 146 14.70 8.54 -25.02
CA ILE A 146 13.40 8.68 -25.70
C ILE A 146 13.34 7.84 -26.98
N LYS A 147 14.41 7.89 -27.81
CA LYS A 147 14.49 7.07 -29.02
C LYS A 147 14.55 5.57 -28.76
N LYS A 148 15.23 5.17 -27.69
CA LYS A 148 15.38 3.77 -27.29
C LYS A 148 14.07 3.18 -26.75
N LEU A 149 13.34 3.93 -25.89
CA LEU A 149 12.17 3.46 -25.18
C LEU A 149 10.86 3.72 -25.93
N GLY A 150 10.82 4.72 -26.83
CA GLY A 150 9.62 5.10 -27.57
C GLY A 150 8.49 5.64 -26.68
N LYS A 151 7.31 5.82 -27.26
CA LYS A 151 6.08 6.12 -26.51
C LYS A 151 5.78 5.00 -25.52
N ARG A 152 5.17 5.36 -24.41
CA ARG A 152 4.49 4.37 -23.58
C ARG A 152 3.33 3.80 -24.40
N ALA A 153 3.23 2.49 -24.54
CA ALA A 153 2.08 1.89 -25.18
C ALA A 153 0.80 2.34 -24.44
N GLU A 154 -0.15 2.91 -25.18
CA GLU A 154 -1.52 3.05 -24.70
C GLU A 154 -2.02 1.63 -24.51
N ASN A 155 -2.07 1.15 -23.25
CA ASN A 155 -2.25 -0.27 -22.90
C ASN A 155 -0.99 -1.15 -23.07
N GLU A 156 0.13 -0.87 -22.45
CA GLU A 156 0.69 -1.87 -21.61
C GLU A 156 -0.21 -1.92 -20.36
N ASP A 157 -1.37 -2.52 -20.53
CA ASP A 157 -1.93 -3.43 -19.54
C ASP A 157 -0.78 -4.33 -19.12
N ILE A 158 -0.09 -3.96 -18.04
CA ILE A 158 0.81 -4.84 -17.33
C ILE A 158 -0.11 -5.95 -16.82
N GLY A 159 -0.08 -7.10 -17.54
CA GLY A 159 -0.85 -8.28 -17.18
C GLY A 159 -2.34 -8.05 -17.33
N LYS A 160 -2.87 -8.15 -18.58
CA LYS A 160 -4.07 -8.97 -18.73
C LYS A 160 -3.69 -10.38 -18.31
N TYR A 161 -3.77 -10.63 -17.01
CA TYR A 161 -4.37 -11.88 -16.62
C TYR A 161 -5.70 -11.94 -17.37
N PRO A 162 -6.05 -13.08 -18.02
CA PRO A 162 -7.29 -13.20 -18.74
C PRO A 162 -8.39 -12.65 -17.85
N ASP A 163 -9.30 -11.86 -18.42
CA ASP A 163 -10.46 -11.31 -17.76
C ASP A 163 -11.16 -12.38 -16.91
N GLU A 164 -10.75 -12.58 -15.69
CA GLU A 164 -11.59 -13.01 -14.61
C GLU A 164 -12.31 -11.77 -14.07
N LYS A 165 -12.95 -11.06 -15.00
CA LYS A 165 -14.14 -10.28 -14.73
C LYS A 165 -15.35 -11.22 -14.77
N GLU A 166 -15.29 -12.26 -14.04
CA GLU A 166 -16.41 -12.64 -13.23
C GLU A 166 -16.05 -12.09 -11.85
N GLY A 167 -16.71 -11.00 -11.47
CA GLY A 167 -16.68 -10.51 -10.11
C GLY A 167 -16.83 -11.73 -9.24
N LEU A 168 -16.04 -11.80 -8.17
CA LEU A 168 -16.29 -12.72 -7.08
C LEU A 168 -17.79 -12.62 -6.80
N ASN A 169 -18.55 -13.49 -7.48
CA ASN A 169 -19.96 -13.59 -7.25
C ASN A 169 -20.08 -13.89 -5.76
N SER A 170 -20.61 -12.96 -4.99
CA SER A 170 -20.87 -13.13 -3.57
C SER A 170 -21.65 -14.43 -3.26
N LYS A 171 -22.18 -15.09 -4.29
CA LYS A 171 -22.84 -16.39 -4.24
C LYS A 171 -21.90 -17.60 -4.33
N GLU A 172 -20.72 -17.51 -4.96
CA GLU A 172 -19.81 -18.66 -5.11
C GLU A 172 -18.99 -18.95 -3.86
N ASN A 173 -18.61 -17.92 -3.10
CA ASN A 173 -17.88 -18.06 -1.83
C ASN A 173 -18.80 -18.11 -0.59
N ASP A 174 -20.09 -18.23 -0.76
CA ASP A 174 -21.07 -18.29 0.34
C ASP A 174 -20.88 -19.52 1.27
N TRP A 175 -20.11 -20.55 0.85
CA TRP A 175 -19.72 -21.67 1.70
C TRP A 175 -18.77 -21.27 2.83
N ILE A 176 -17.95 -20.23 2.65
CA ILE A 176 -17.05 -19.70 3.69
C ILE A 176 -17.88 -19.08 4.81
N SER A 177 -18.90 -18.30 4.48
CA SER A 177 -19.85 -17.75 5.44
C SER A 177 -20.56 -18.84 6.24
N ASP A 178 -20.99 -19.93 5.57
CA ASP A 178 -21.59 -21.08 6.23
C ASP A 178 -20.59 -21.79 7.16
N LEU A 179 -19.32 -21.94 6.75
CA LEU A 179 -18.27 -22.53 7.59
C LEU A 179 -18.03 -21.70 8.86
N ILE A 180 -17.85 -20.37 8.72
CA ILE A 180 -17.66 -19.44 9.83
C ILE A 180 -18.88 -19.45 10.77
N SER A 181 -20.09 -19.51 10.20
CA SER A 181 -21.36 -19.60 10.96
C SER A 181 -21.66 -20.99 11.51
N ARG A 182 -20.73 -21.93 11.40
CA ARG A 182 -20.87 -23.34 11.83
C ARG A 182 -22.03 -24.11 11.17
N LYS A 183 -22.44 -23.68 9.97
CA LYS A 183 -23.46 -24.38 9.16
C LYS A 183 -22.77 -25.39 8.23
N PHE A 184 -22.09 -26.37 8.82
CA PHE A 184 -21.17 -27.27 8.12
C PHE A 184 -21.84 -28.06 6.98
N ASP A 185 -23.07 -28.55 7.17
CA ASP A 185 -23.80 -29.27 6.11
C ASP A 185 -24.06 -28.39 4.89
N ASN A 186 -24.38 -27.11 5.06
CA ASN A 186 -24.54 -26.17 3.95
C ASN A 186 -23.22 -25.93 3.24
N ALA A 187 -22.14 -25.67 3.97
CA ALA A 187 -20.80 -25.50 3.43
C ALA A 187 -20.37 -26.72 2.60
N LYS A 188 -20.53 -27.95 3.15
CA LYS A 188 -20.23 -29.21 2.46
C LYS A 188 -21.06 -29.38 1.17
N LYS A 189 -22.36 -29.02 1.20
CA LYS A 189 -23.24 -29.09 0.03
C LYS A 189 -22.77 -28.17 -1.08
N LYS A 190 -22.42 -26.93 -0.76
CA LYS A 190 -21.91 -25.92 -1.71
C LYS A 190 -20.56 -26.36 -2.29
N LEU A 191 -19.61 -26.76 -1.45
CA LEU A 191 -18.29 -27.26 -1.89
C LEU A 191 -18.41 -28.48 -2.83
N ARG A 192 -19.33 -29.43 -2.54
CA ARG A 192 -19.59 -30.56 -3.46
C ARG A 192 -20.20 -30.12 -4.77
N ALA A 193 -21.02 -29.07 -4.79
CA ALA A 193 -21.58 -28.52 -6.00
C ALA A 193 -20.49 -27.84 -6.86
N LEU A 194 -19.62 -27.04 -6.24
CA LEU A 194 -18.48 -26.42 -6.90
C LEU A 194 -17.55 -27.48 -7.51
N ASN A 195 -17.22 -28.55 -6.80
CA ASN A 195 -16.36 -29.60 -7.32
C ASN A 195 -16.87 -30.33 -8.57
N LYS A 196 -18.18 -30.31 -8.83
CA LYS A 196 -18.72 -30.91 -10.04
C LYS A 196 -18.35 -30.14 -11.30
N SER A 197 -18.26 -28.83 -11.23
CA SER A 197 -17.94 -27.95 -12.37
C SER A 197 -16.47 -27.53 -12.41
N GLU A 198 -15.74 -27.70 -11.31
CA GLU A 198 -14.34 -27.33 -11.20
C GLU A 198 -13.46 -28.13 -12.18
N LYS A 199 -12.50 -27.45 -12.81
CA LYS A 199 -11.55 -28.07 -13.75
C LYS A 199 -10.15 -28.16 -13.16
N ASP A 200 -9.78 -27.21 -12.29
CA ASP A 200 -8.47 -27.20 -11.65
C ASP A 200 -8.37 -28.31 -10.60
N GLU A 201 -7.33 -29.13 -10.73
CA GLU A 201 -7.10 -30.26 -9.84
C GLU A 201 -6.77 -29.81 -8.40
N ASN A 202 -6.00 -28.72 -8.25
CA ASN A 202 -5.61 -28.22 -6.93
C ASN A 202 -6.83 -27.67 -6.18
N THR A 203 -7.68 -26.90 -6.84
CA THR A 203 -8.93 -26.39 -6.28
C THR A 203 -9.88 -27.52 -5.87
N LYS A 204 -9.96 -28.59 -6.69
CA LYS A 204 -10.74 -29.79 -6.30
C LYS A 204 -10.22 -30.44 -5.01
N ILE A 205 -8.90 -30.57 -4.91
CA ILE A 205 -8.25 -31.13 -3.71
C ILE A 205 -8.53 -30.25 -2.51
N GLU A 206 -8.39 -28.93 -2.63
CA GLU A 206 -8.72 -28.00 -1.54
C GLU A 206 -10.17 -28.13 -1.10
N ASN A 207 -11.12 -28.18 -2.02
CA ASN A 207 -12.53 -28.35 -1.70
C ASN A 207 -12.80 -29.68 -0.98
N GLU A 208 -12.16 -30.80 -1.40
CA GLU A 208 -12.25 -32.08 -0.69
C GLU A 208 -11.73 -31.96 0.75
N ILE A 209 -10.61 -31.25 0.95
CA ILE A 209 -10.00 -31.02 2.26
C ILE A 209 -10.89 -30.14 3.14
N PHE A 210 -11.50 -29.07 2.59
CA PHE A 210 -12.46 -28.26 3.33
C PHE A 210 -13.71 -29.04 3.74
N ILE A 211 -14.19 -29.98 2.91
CA ILE A 211 -15.29 -30.89 3.29
C ILE A 211 -14.88 -31.78 4.46
N ALA A 212 -13.68 -32.37 4.43
CA ALA A 212 -13.16 -33.17 5.52
C ALA A 212 -12.94 -32.33 6.80
N TYR A 213 -12.51 -31.08 6.67
CA TYR A 213 -12.42 -30.16 7.78
C TYR A 213 -13.78 -29.80 8.39
N CYS A 214 -14.82 -29.61 7.58
CA CYS A 214 -16.20 -29.49 8.08
C CYS A 214 -16.60 -30.72 8.91
N ASN A 215 -16.27 -31.93 8.44
CA ASN A 215 -16.53 -33.16 9.19
C ASN A 215 -15.73 -33.23 10.49
N PHE A 216 -14.47 -32.77 10.47
CA PHE A 216 -13.66 -32.64 11.67
C PHE A 216 -14.29 -31.72 12.73
N LYS A 217 -14.86 -30.59 12.30
CA LYS A 217 -15.56 -29.63 13.20
C LYS A 217 -16.88 -30.20 13.76
N GLU A 218 -17.50 -31.18 13.10
CA GLU A 218 -18.71 -31.86 13.58
C GLU A 218 -18.38 -33.06 14.44
N ASN A 219 -17.41 -33.89 14.01
CA ASN A 219 -16.92 -35.07 14.71
C ASN A 219 -15.42 -35.20 14.45
N GLU A 220 -14.63 -34.82 15.43
CA GLU A 220 -13.18 -34.72 15.35
C GLU A 220 -12.54 -36.06 14.95
N ILE A 221 -12.97 -37.18 15.56
CA ILE A 221 -12.39 -38.53 15.31
C ILE A 221 -12.62 -38.97 13.85
N GLU A 222 -13.82 -38.75 13.32
CA GLU A 222 -14.15 -39.15 11.95
C GLU A 222 -13.50 -38.20 10.95
N GLY A 223 -13.53 -36.90 11.20
CA GLY A 223 -12.90 -35.91 10.32
C GLY A 223 -11.39 -36.07 10.29
N GLU A 224 -10.73 -36.38 11.40
CA GLU A 224 -9.29 -36.66 11.41
C GLU A 224 -8.95 -37.88 10.51
N LYS A 225 -9.71 -38.95 10.58
CA LYS A 225 -9.53 -40.11 9.68
C LYS A 225 -9.68 -39.75 8.22
N GLU A 226 -10.61 -38.85 7.91
CA GLU A 226 -10.80 -38.33 6.52
C GLU A 226 -9.63 -37.47 6.07
N LEU A 227 -9.16 -36.52 6.91
CA LEU A 227 -7.99 -35.69 6.63
C LEU A 227 -6.74 -36.56 6.42
N GLU A 228 -6.52 -37.57 7.23
CA GLU A 228 -5.40 -38.51 7.07
C GLU A 228 -5.51 -39.33 5.78
N LYS A 229 -6.72 -39.75 5.40
CA LYS A 229 -6.94 -40.47 4.15
C LYS A 229 -6.64 -39.56 2.94
N LEU A 230 -7.03 -38.26 2.99
CA LEU A 230 -6.74 -37.29 1.97
C LEU A 230 -5.25 -36.98 1.91
N LEU A 231 -4.58 -36.84 3.06
CA LEU A 231 -3.14 -36.63 3.13
C LEU A 231 -2.35 -37.79 2.48
N LYS A 232 -2.77 -39.03 2.73
CA LYS A 232 -2.18 -40.23 2.07
C LYS A 232 -2.47 -40.23 0.55
N LYS A 233 -3.72 -39.93 0.15
CA LYS A 233 -4.14 -39.90 -1.27
C LYS A 233 -3.37 -38.86 -2.07
N TYR A 234 -3.17 -37.67 -1.49
CA TYR A 234 -2.56 -36.49 -2.12
C TYR A 234 -1.20 -36.14 -1.53
N SER A 235 -0.48 -37.12 -0.99
CA SER A 235 0.82 -36.91 -0.36
C SER A 235 1.86 -36.29 -1.31
N ASP A 236 1.69 -36.40 -2.63
CA ASP A 236 2.54 -35.82 -3.68
C ASP A 236 2.08 -34.41 -4.12
N LYS A 237 1.01 -33.90 -3.59
CA LYS A 237 0.49 -32.57 -3.89
C LYS A 237 0.84 -31.59 -2.76
N LEU A 238 1.56 -30.52 -3.13
CA LEU A 238 1.95 -29.47 -2.19
C LEU A 238 0.72 -28.88 -1.48
N ILE A 239 -0.34 -28.61 -2.25
CA ILE A 239 -1.57 -27.97 -1.75
C ILE A 239 -2.23 -28.79 -0.62
N ALA A 240 -2.20 -30.14 -0.69
CA ALA A 240 -2.79 -30.98 0.35
C ALA A 240 -2.00 -30.92 1.65
N ASN A 241 -0.66 -31.04 1.56
CA ASN A 241 0.21 -30.93 2.74
C ASN A 241 0.08 -29.56 3.39
N LYS A 242 0.09 -28.48 2.60
CA LYS A 242 -0.07 -27.12 3.07
C LYS A 242 -1.41 -26.92 3.79
N ARG A 243 -2.53 -27.26 3.12
CA ARG A 243 -3.86 -26.98 3.65
C ARG A 243 -4.20 -27.78 4.89
N ILE A 244 -3.86 -29.08 4.91
CA ILE A 244 -4.10 -29.94 6.08
C ILE A 244 -3.27 -29.48 7.27
N SER A 245 -2.00 -29.10 7.08
CA SER A 245 -1.17 -28.55 8.16
C SER A 245 -1.72 -27.23 8.70
N GLN A 246 -2.26 -26.36 7.84
CA GLN A 246 -2.90 -25.12 8.28
C GLN A 246 -4.14 -25.40 9.14
N PHE A 247 -4.93 -26.44 8.85
CA PHE A 247 -6.06 -26.81 9.69
C PHE A 247 -5.61 -27.32 11.04
N TYR A 248 -4.62 -28.20 11.10
CA TYR A 248 -4.08 -28.66 12.38
C TYR A 248 -3.47 -27.51 13.19
N LEU A 249 -2.77 -26.56 12.54
CA LEU A 249 -2.28 -25.34 13.20
C LEU A 249 -3.44 -24.51 13.77
N ALA A 250 -4.53 -24.31 13.00
CA ALA A 250 -5.69 -23.53 13.43
C ALA A 250 -6.48 -24.16 14.57
N GLU A 251 -6.37 -25.47 14.77
CA GLU A 251 -7.02 -26.23 15.84
C GLU A 251 -6.05 -26.59 16.99
N ASP A 252 -4.89 -25.94 17.05
CA ASP A 252 -3.85 -26.11 18.08
C ASP A 252 -3.18 -27.50 18.12
N TYR A 253 -3.32 -28.31 17.06
CA TYR A 253 -2.63 -29.60 16.91
C TYR A 253 -1.22 -29.41 16.32
N TYR A 254 -0.38 -28.65 17.02
CA TYR A 254 0.94 -28.21 16.52
C TYR A 254 1.86 -29.39 16.20
N ASP A 255 1.92 -30.39 17.06
CA ASP A 255 2.78 -31.58 16.86
C ASP A 255 2.43 -32.30 15.56
N ARG A 256 1.13 -32.47 15.31
CA ARG A 256 0.66 -33.09 14.07
C ARG A 256 0.95 -32.27 12.84
N ALA A 257 0.76 -30.96 12.93
CA ALA A 257 1.11 -30.04 11.85
C ALA A 257 2.62 -30.11 11.54
N ILE A 258 3.49 -30.11 12.57
CA ILE A 258 4.94 -30.21 12.42
C ILE A 258 5.33 -31.52 11.73
N GLU A 259 4.78 -32.66 12.16
CA GLU A 259 5.08 -33.98 11.55
C GLU A 259 4.77 -33.98 10.03
N ILE A 260 3.62 -33.42 9.65
CA ILE A 260 3.23 -33.32 8.22
C ILE A 260 4.18 -32.40 7.47
N LEU A 261 4.50 -31.23 8.05
CA LEU A 261 5.34 -30.22 7.42
C LEU A 261 6.80 -30.70 7.27
N GLU A 262 7.36 -31.39 8.25
CA GLU A 262 8.69 -31.99 8.15
C GLU A 262 8.78 -33.00 6.99
N ASN A 263 7.81 -33.91 6.91
CA ASN A 263 7.74 -34.87 5.81
C ASN A 263 7.55 -34.16 4.45
N ALA A 264 6.72 -33.12 4.41
CA ALA A 264 6.49 -32.33 3.20
C ALA A 264 7.73 -31.54 2.76
N LEU A 265 8.48 -30.92 3.67
CA LEU A 265 9.71 -30.19 3.36
C LEU A 265 10.84 -31.07 2.82
N ILE A 266 10.90 -32.33 3.24
CA ILE A 266 11.81 -33.33 2.65
C ILE A 266 11.46 -33.55 1.18
N LYS A 267 10.18 -33.62 0.85
CA LYS A 267 9.66 -33.90 -0.48
C LYS A 267 9.70 -32.68 -1.40
N PHE A 268 9.21 -31.55 -0.87
CA PHE A 268 9.14 -30.26 -1.57
C PHE A 268 10.27 -29.34 -1.10
N LYS A 269 11.50 -29.70 -1.43
CA LYS A 269 12.73 -29.07 -0.95
C LYS A 269 12.66 -27.55 -0.97
N ASN A 270 12.86 -26.93 0.19
CA ASN A 270 12.93 -25.48 0.39
C ASN A 270 11.65 -24.73 0.02
N ASP A 271 10.49 -25.38 0.09
CA ASP A 271 9.24 -24.65 -0.12
C ASP A 271 9.02 -23.61 0.98
N SER A 272 8.96 -22.34 0.57
CA SER A 272 8.87 -21.20 1.48
C SER A 272 7.53 -21.10 2.20
N GLU A 273 6.44 -21.56 1.59
CA GLU A 273 5.12 -21.54 2.22
C GLU A 273 5.00 -22.60 3.33
N LEU A 274 5.50 -23.83 3.10
CA LEU A 274 5.56 -24.85 4.12
C LEU A 274 6.44 -24.43 5.29
N ALA A 275 7.60 -23.83 5.01
CA ALA A 275 8.50 -23.33 6.04
C ALA A 275 7.84 -22.21 6.86
N ALA A 276 7.10 -21.30 6.23
CA ALA A 276 6.36 -20.24 6.92
C ALA A 276 5.31 -20.82 7.88
N ILE A 277 4.55 -21.84 7.45
CA ILE A 277 3.55 -22.50 8.31
C ILE A 277 4.24 -23.24 9.47
N GLN A 278 5.34 -23.96 9.20
CA GLN A 278 6.08 -24.67 10.26
C GLN A 278 6.66 -23.69 11.29
N SER A 279 7.11 -22.51 10.87
CA SER A 279 7.59 -21.50 11.80
C SER A 279 6.51 -21.03 12.78
N ASP A 280 5.23 -20.98 12.35
CA ASP A 280 4.11 -20.68 13.26
C ASP A 280 3.94 -21.75 14.32
N CYS A 281 4.01 -23.02 13.93
CA CYS A 281 3.94 -24.13 14.88
C CYS A 281 5.11 -24.07 15.88
N ILE A 282 6.35 -23.88 15.39
CA ILE A 282 7.54 -23.75 16.25
C ILE A 282 7.41 -22.56 17.19
N ASN A 283 6.92 -21.41 16.71
CA ASN A 283 6.72 -20.23 17.56
C ASN A 283 5.75 -20.51 18.72
N LYS A 284 4.73 -21.32 18.47
CA LYS A 284 3.75 -21.72 19.50
C LYS A 284 4.27 -22.75 20.48
N THR A 285 5.12 -23.68 20.04
CA THR A 285 5.59 -24.82 20.84
C THR A 285 6.95 -24.56 21.50
N GLU A 286 7.88 -23.93 20.80
CA GLU A 286 9.27 -23.78 21.21
C GLU A 286 9.68 -22.31 21.42
N GLY A 287 8.86 -21.38 20.96
CA GLY A 287 9.05 -19.93 21.14
C GLY A 287 9.72 -19.23 19.97
N PHE A 288 9.77 -17.91 20.12
CA PHE A 288 10.19 -16.95 19.09
C PHE A 288 11.59 -17.22 18.55
N GLU A 289 12.59 -17.42 19.44
CA GLU A 289 13.99 -17.58 19.03
C GLU A 289 14.17 -18.80 18.12
N LYS A 290 13.47 -19.89 18.42
CA LYS A 290 13.52 -21.12 17.62
C LYS A 290 12.85 -20.95 16.26
N ALA A 291 11.74 -20.24 16.20
CA ALA A 291 11.07 -19.93 14.95
C ALA A 291 11.94 -19.05 14.04
N VAL A 292 12.62 -18.06 14.60
CA VAL A 292 13.58 -17.21 13.88
C VAL A 292 14.77 -18.05 13.36
N GLU A 293 15.39 -18.87 14.23
CA GLU A 293 16.51 -19.76 13.85
C GLU A 293 16.10 -20.71 12.71
N PHE A 294 14.87 -21.23 12.77
CA PHE A 294 14.33 -22.10 11.74
C PHE A 294 14.19 -21.35 10.39
N LEU A 295 13.54 -20.18 10.37
CA LEU A 295 13.34 -19.41 9.12
C LEU A 295 14.63 -18.91 8.50
N GLN A 296 15.67 -18.63 9.29
CA GLN A 296 16.96 -18.20 8.76
C GLN A 296 17.64 -19.25 7.85
N LYS A 297 17.27 -20.53 7.98
CA LYS A 297 17.76 -21.62 7.12
C LYS A 297 17.20 -21.52 5.67
N PHE A 298 16.12 -20.76 5.47
CA PHE A 298 15.42 -20.61 4.18
C PHE A 298 15.74 -19.30 3.46
N ASN A 299 16.90 -18.71 3.72
CA ASN A 299 17.43 -17.52 3.01
C ASN A 299 16.46 -16.31 2.96
N PRO A 300 16.10 -15.70 4.09
CA PRO A 300 15.17 -14.57 4.14
C PRO A 300 15.64 -13.35 3.32
N GLU A 301 16.91 -13.31 2.93
CA GLU A 301 17.44 -12.23 2.11
C GLU A 301 17.09 -12.34 0.61
N ILE A 302 16.58 -13.48 0.15
CA ILE A 302 16.22 -13.71 -1.24
C ILE A 302 14.83 -14.30 -1.43
N GLU A 303 14.21 -14.82 -0.36
CA GLU A 303 12.89 -15.44 -0.39
C GLU A 303 11.83 -14.51 0.22
N PRO A 304 10.97 -13.86 -0.59
CA PRO A 304 9.97 -12.90 -0.13
C PRO A 304 9.04 -13.44 0.96
N ILE A 305 8.52 -14.66 0.80
CA ILE A 305 7.59 -15.27 1.77
C ILE A 305 8.27 -15.44 3.14
N ILE A 306 9.52 -15.91 3.15
CA ILE A 306 10.29 -16.09 4.38
C ILE A 306 10.60 -14.75 5.04
N ALA A 307 10.98 -13.73 4.26
CA ALA A 307 11.25 -12.40 4.78
C ALA A 307 10.00 -11.76 5.40
N ILE A 308 8.86 -11.87 4.73
CA ILE A 308 7.57 -11.38 5.24
C ILE A 308 7.20 -12.09 6.55
N LYS A 309 7.38 -13.41 6.59
CA LYS A 309 7.09 -14.22 7.77
C LYS A 309 8.01 -13.86 8.94
N LEU A 310 9.30 -13.73 8.68
CA LEU A 310 10.29 -13.34 9.68
C LEU A 310 10.03 -11.92 10.22
N SER A 311 9.69 -10.97 9.33
CA SER A 311 9.28 -9.62 9.74
C SER A 311 8.05 -9.66 10.66
N LYS A 312 7.06 -10.51 10.35
CA LYS A 312 5.87 -10.67 11.17
C LYS A 312 6.19 -11.24 12.55
N LEU A 313 7.07 -12.22 12.65
CA LEU A 313 7.51 -12.77 13.95
C LEU A 313 8.19 -11.71 14.81
N TYR A 314 9.05 -10.86 14.23
CA TYR A 314 9.66 -9.74 14.95
C TYR A 314 8.61 -8.73 15.44
N GLU A 315 7.58 -8.41 14.63
CA GLU A 315 6.48 -7.53 15.08
C GLU A 315 5.69 -8.14 16.25
N GLU A 316 5.38 -9.43 16.19
CA GLU A 316 4.68 -10.14 17.26
C GLU A 316 5.50 -10.20 18.56
N ASN A 317 6.82 -10.06 18.47
CA ASN A 317 7.75 -9.95 19.61
C ASN A 317 8.13 -8.50 19.96
N ASP A 318 7.36 -7.51 19.51
CA ASP A 318 7.59 -6.07 19.73
C ASP A 318 8.93 -5.50 19.20
N ASP A 319 9.65 -6.25 18.35
CA ASP A 319 10.89 -5.80 17.72
C ASP A 319 10.64 -5.22 16.31
N LEU A 320 9.99 -4.05 16.30
CA LEU A 320 9.67 -3.34 15.05
C LEU A 320 10.91 -2.92 14.26
N PHE A 321 12.06 -2.75 14.93
CA PHE A 321 13.30 -2.35 14.26
C PHE A 321 13.84 -3.49 13.39
N GLU A 322 13.95 -4.71 13.94
CA GLU A 322 14.37 -5.88 13.15
C GLU A 322 13.33 -6.28 12.12
N ALA A 323 12.03 -6.16 12.43
CA ALA A 323 10.95 -6.36 11.46
C ALA A 323 11.16 -5.48 10.21
N ARG A 324 11.44 -4.18 10.42
CA ARG A 324 11.74 -3.25 9.33
C ARG A 324 13.04 -3.61 8.59
N ASN A 325 14.10 -3.97 9.30
CA ASN A 325 15.37 -4.32 8.68
C ASN A 325 15.24 -5.48 7.71
N VAL A 326 14.53 -6.52 8.12
CA VAL A 326 14.26 -7.70 7.28
C VAL A 326 13.47 -7.31 6.04
N ILE A 327 12.33 -6.64 6.21
CA ILE A 327 11.45 -6.33 5.09
C ILE A 327 12.06 -5.28 4.14
N HIS A 328 12.85 -4.34 4.66
CA HIS A 328 13.56 -3.37 3.84
C HIS A 328 14.61 -4.03 2.93
N LYS A 329 15.40 -4.98 3.46
CA LYS A 329 16.40 -5.72 2.67
C LYS A 329 15.74 -6.45 1.49
N ILE A 330 14.64 -7.15 1.73
CA ILE A 330 13.96 -7.88 0.65
C ILE A 330 13.26 -6.93 -0.33
N TYR A 331 12.70 -5.80 0.14
CA TYR A 331 12.10 -4.78 -0.70
C TYR A 331 13.11 -4.17 -1.69
N THR A 332 14.36 -3.95 -1.27
CA THR A 332 15.40 -3.43 -2.18
C THR A 332 15.69 -4.38 -3.34
N LYS A 333 15.47 -5.69 -3.17
CA LYS A 333 15.66 -6.70 -4.23
C LYS A 333 14.40 -6.89 -5.07
N TYR A 334 13.23 -6.81 -4.45
CA TYR A 334 11.93 -7.09 -5.07
C TYR A 334 10.94 -5.92 -4.88
N PRO A 335 11.27 -4.71 -5.36
CA PRO A 335 10.44 -3.51 -5.11
C PRO A 335 9.05 -3.59 -5.76
N ASN A 336 8.88 -4.44 -6.76
CA ASN A 336 7.61 -4.65 -7.48
C ASN A 336 6.82 -5.86 -6.95
N ASN A 337 7.31 -6.56 -5.93
CA ASN A 337 6.54 -7.61 -5.31
C ASN A 337 5.46 -6.98 -4.40
N GLU A 338 4.20 -7.27 -4.68
CA GLU A 338 3.03 -6.71 -4.00
C GLU A 338 3.08 -6.94 -2.49
N ASP A 339 3.26 -8.20 -2.08
CA ASP A 339 3.23 -8.59 -0.67
C ASP A 339 4.39 -7.96 0.13
N VAL A 340 5.58 -7.90 -0.46
CA VAL A 340 6.76 -7.24 0.14
C VAL A 340 6.51 -5.74 0.28
N LYS A 341 6.00 -5.10 -0.76
CA LYS A 341 5.68 -3.66 -0.77
C LYS A 341 4.63 -3.34 0.29
N TYR A 342 3.58 -4.14 0.36
CA TYR A 342 2.51 -3.98 1.36
C TYR A 342 3.01 -4.21 2.78
N LYS A 343 3.78 -5.27 3.00
CA LYS A 343 4.37 -5.56 4.31
C LYS A 343 5.28 -4.43 4.77
N TYR A 344 6.13 -3.91 3.86
CA TYR A 344 7.02 -2.79 4.19
C TYR A 344 6.22 -1.52 4.53
N ALA A 345 5.15 -1.24 3.79
CA ALA A 345 4.26 -0.11 4.07
C ALA A 345 3.62 -0.21 5.47
N ARG A 346 3.15 -1.40 5.85
CA ARG A 346 2.57 -1.68 7.16
C ARG A 346 3.58 -1.47 8.28
N THR A 347 4.74 -2.09 8.17
CA THR A 347 5.83 -1.94 9.16
C THR A 347 6.32 -0.48 9.27
N ALA A 348 6.33 0.26 8.16
CA ALA A 348 6.65 1.69 8.17
C ALA A 348 5.60 2.51 8.94
N LEU A 349 4.30 2.18 8.79
CA LEU A 349 3.21 2.79 9.56
C LEU A 349 3.37 2.56 11.07
N ASP A 350 3.63 1.32 11.48
CA ASP A 350 3.80 0.95 12.89
C ASP A 350 5.00 1.68 13.54
N LEU A 351 6.01 1.99 12.73
CA LEU A 351 7.17 2.82 13.12
C LEU A 351 6.94 4.33 12.97
N ASN A 352 5.71 4.79 12.69
CA ASN A 352 5.37 6.19 12.41
C ASN A 352 6.20 6.83 11.28
N LYS A 353 6.68 6.02 10.31
CA LYS A 353 7.33 6.48 9.08
C LYS A 353 6.27 6.70 8.00
N ASN A 354 5.36 7.63 8.29
CA ASN A 354 4.14 7.83 7.54
C ASN A 354 4.38 8.23 6.07
N GLU A 355 5.46 8.96 5.78
CA GLU A 355 5.81 9.37 4.41
C GLU A 355 6.19 8.17 3.55
N ILE A 356 6.97 7.23 4.12
CA ILE A 356 7.34 5.98 3.43
C ILE A 356 6.10 5.14 3.18
N ALA A 357 5.27 4.97 4.22
CA ALA A 357 4.03 4.21 4.12
C ALA A 357 3.07 4.83 3.10
N LEU A 358 2.92 6.17 3.09
CA LEU A 358 2.10 6.89 2.13
C LEU A 358 2.54 6.62 0.69
N PHE A 359 3.85 6.71 0.42
CA PHE A 359 4.41 6.46 -0.90
C PHE A 359 4.10 5.04 -1.39
N LEU A 360 4.37 4.04 -0.56
CA LEU A 360 4.19 2.63 -0.89
C LEU A 360 2.69 2.29 -1.08
N LEU A 361 1.83 2.75 -0.17
CA LEU A 361 0.39 2.50 -0.24
C LEU A 361 -0.27 3.20 -1.42
N LYS A 362 0.18 4.43 -1.74
CA LYS A 362 -0.31 5.12 -2.93
C LYS A 362 0.07 4.37 -4.22
N SER A 363 1.31 3.82 -4.30
CA SER A 363 1.70 2.94 -5.41
C SER A 363 0.79 1.71 -5.49
N LEU A 364 0.54 1.05 -4.34
CA LEU A 364 -0.32 -0.12 -4.27
C LEU A 364 -1.76 0.18 -4.69
N THR A 365 -2.34 1.32 -4.28
CA THR A 365 -3.70 1.69 -4.69
C THR A 365 -3.82 2.00 -6.18
N LEU A 366 -2.74 2.42 -6.83
CA LEU A 366 -2.70 2.62 -8.28
C LEU A 366 -2.54 1.31 -9.05
N GLU A 367 -1.73 0.40 -8.54
CA GLU A 367 -1.46 -0.91 -9.15
C GLU A 367 -2.62 -1.89 -8.92
N TYR A 368 -3.27 -1.81 -7.76
CA TYR A 368 -4.35 -2.72 -7.31
C TYR A 368 -5.54 -1.92 -6.74
N PRO A 369 -6.26 -1.17 -7.60
CA PRO A 369 -7.31 -0.23 -7.17
C PRO A 369 -8.52 -0.89 -6.49
N GLU A 370 -8.74 -2.19 -6.70
CA GLU A 370 -9.85 -2.95 -6.10
C GLU A 370 -9.51 -3.53 -4.71
N ASN A 371 -8.27 -3.37 -4.24
CA ASN A 371 -7.89 -3.85 -2.92
C ASN A 371 -8.20 -2.80 -1.85
N TYR A 372 -9.33 -2.99 -1.15
CA TYR A 372 -9.80 -2.06 -0.11
C TYR A 372 -8.82 -1.85 1.04
N SER A 373 -8.02 -2.87 1.37
CA SER A 373 -7.04 -2.78 2.46
C SER A 373 -5.98 -1.71 2.18
N TYR A 374 -5.53 -1.59 0.93
CA TYR A 374 -4.55 -0.56 0.55
C TYR A 374 -5.12 0.85 0.69
N TRP A 375 -6.38 1.04 0.31
CA TRP A 375 -7.09 2.31 0.50
C TRP A 375 -7.28 2.63 1.99
N GLY A 376 -7.68 1.64 2.78
CA GLY A 376 -7.85 1.81 4.22
C GLY A 376 -6.55 2.20 4.93
N TYR A 377 -5.43 1.52 4.63
CA TYR A 377 -4.13 1.89 5.21
C TYR A 377 -3.57 3.20 4.65
N LEU A 378 -3.85 3.53 3.39
CA LEU A 378 -3.54 4.84 2.82
C LEU A 378 -4.25 5.96 3.60
N SER A 379 -5.50 5.74 4.00
CA SER A 379 -6.24 6.71 4.82
C SER A 379 -5.58 6.94 6.18
N ASN A 380 -5.07 5.88 6.83
CA ASN A 380 -4.37 5.99 8.11
C ASN A 380 -3.09 6.82 7.98
N CYS A 381 -2.29 6.59 6.94
CA CYS A 381 -1.12 7.42 6.67
C CYS A 381 -1.47 8.87 6.46
N ALA A 382 -2.51 9.12 5.65
CA ALA A 382 -2.95 10.46 5.32
C ALA A 382 -3.43 11.23 6.56
N VAL A 383 -4.15 10.56 7.48
CA VAL A 383 -4.54 11.14 8.79
C VAL A 383 -3.31 11.54 9.61
N ASN A 384 -2.33 10.65 9.69
CA ASN A 384 -1.11 10.89 10.48
C ASN A 384 -0.25 12.04 9.92
N LEU A 385 -0.43 12.39 8.65
CA LEU A 385 0.24 13.49 7.96
C LEU A 385 -0.66 14.72 7.78
N ASP A 386 -1.82 14.78 8.43
CA ASP A 386 -2.82 15.85 8.33
C ASP A 386 -3.38 16.07 6.90
N PHE A 387 -3.28 15.08 6.02
CA PHE A 387 -3.84 15.10 4.66
C PHE A 387 -5.31 14.65 4.68
N THR A 388 -6.16 15.46 5.33
CA THR A 388 -7.56 15.11 5.61
C THR A 388 -8.37 14.75 4.37
N ASP A 389 -8.23 15.50 3.28
CA ASP A 389 -8.97 15.24 2.03
C ASP A 389 -8.57 13.91 1.40
N LEU A 390 -7.28 13.59 1.40
CA LEU A 390 -6.79 12.30 0.93
C LEU A 390 -7.29 11.17 1.81
N ALA A 391 -7.28 11.37 3.13
CA ALA A 391 -7.78 10.39 4.09
C ALA A 391 -9.25 10.05 3.85
N LEU A 392 -10.11 11.07 3.69
CA LEU A 392 -11.54 10.88 3.43
C LEU A 392 -11.78 10.18 2.09
N ARG A 393 -11.10 10.60 1.01
CA ARG A 393 -11.24 9.94 -0.30
C ARG A 393 -10.80 8.48 -0.26
N ALA A 394 -9.72 8.19 0.42
CA ALA A 394 -9.21 6.83 0.56
C ALA A 394 -10.17 5.95 1.38
N CYS A 395 -10.72 6.46 2.50
CA CYS A 395 -11.74 5.76 3.26
C CYS A 395 -13.02 5.52 2.45
N ASN A 396 -13.51 6.54 1.74
CA ASN A 396 -14.71 6.41 0.91
C ASN A 396 -14.52 5.34 -0.16
N LYS A 397 -13.33 5.29 -0.80
CA LYS A 397 -13.05 4.24 -1.78
C LYS A 397 -12.98 2.85 -1.14
N ALA A 398 -12.38 2.72 0.04
CA ALA A 398 -12.35 1.45 0.78
C ALA A 398 -13.77 1.02 1.21
N GLU A 399 -14.61 1.95 1.67
CA GLU A 399 -16.00 1.68 2.05
C GLU A 399 -16.83 1.23 0.83
N GLU A 400 -16.67 1.89 -0.31
CA GLU A 400 -17.32 1.51 -1.57
C GLU A 400 -16.97 0.07 -1.98
N LEU A 401 -15.68 -0.29 -1.93
CA LEU A 401 -15.18 -1.62 -2.29
C LEU A 401 -15.67 -2.73 -1.34
N THR A 402 -15.94 -2.39 -0.10
CA THR A 402 -16.43 -3.33 0.93
C THR A 402 -17.94 -3.31 1.11
N GLU A 403 -18.66 -2.48 0.37
CA GLU A 403 -20.10 -2.26 0.56
C GLU A 403 -20.45 -1.94 2.04
N SER A 404 -19.57 -1.21 2.73
CA SER A 404 -19.66 -0.89 4.15
C SER A 404 -19.71 -2.11 5.10
N SER A 405 -19.13 -3.23 4.73
CA SER A 405 -19.12 -4.48 5.54
C SER A 405 -17.92 -4.61 6.47
N GLU A 406 -16.92 -3.73 6.36
CA GLU A 406 -15.68 -3.79 7.13
C GLU A 406 -15.69 -2.78 8.29
N GLU A 407 -15.74 -3.29 9.53
CA GLU A 407 -15.80 -2.48 10.74
C GLU A 407 -14.67 -1.44 10.82
N TRP A 408 -13.43 -1.87 10.60
CA TRP A 408 -12.26 -0.99 10.76
C TRP A 408 -12.22 0.16 9.75
N ILE A 409 -12.77 -0.02 8.54
CA ILE A 409 -12.92 1.05 7.55
C ILE A 409 -13.93 2.09 8.05
N LEU A 410 -15.10 1.66 8.52
CA LEU A 410 -16.13 2.55 9.09
C LEU A 410 -15.59 3.30 10.30
N SER A 411 -14.88 2.61 11.19
CA SER A 411 -14.27 3.21 12.37
C SER A 411 -13.18 4.22 12.04
N ASN A 412 -12.38 3.98 10.99
CA ASN A 412 -11.43 4.95 10.47
C ASN A 412 -12.13 6.19 9.91
N THR A 413 -13.18 6.01 9.09
CA THR A 413 -13.99 7.13 8.56
C THR A 413 -14.57 7.97 9.71
N GLY A 414 -15.14 7.32 10.72
CA GLY A 414 -15.65 7.98 11.91
C GLY A 414 -14.58 8.77 12.67
N ASN A 415 -13.37 8.20 12.81
CA ASN A 415 -12.25 8.87 13.46
C ASN A 415 -11.76 10.09 12.66
N ILE A 416 -11.70 10.02 11.34
CA ILE A 416 -11.31 11.14 10.46
C ILE A 416 -12.35 12.26 10.60
N LEU A 417 -13.62 11.97 10.47
CA LEU A 417 -14.71 12.95 10.61
C LEU A 417 -14.67 13.63 11.98
N LYS A 418 -14.45 12.87 13.05
CA LYS A 418 -14.26 13.40 14.41
C LYS A 418 -13.06 14.37 14.47
N ASN A 419 -11.94 14.04 13.83
CA ASN A 419 -10.76 14.90 13.80
C ASN A 419 -11.01 16.20 13.02
N CYS A 420 -11.89 16.16 12.01
CA CYS A 420 -12.35 17.35 11.26
C CYS A 420 -13.37 18.19 12.03
N GLY A 421 -13.78 17.82 13.24
CA GLY A 421 -14.82 18.50 13.98
C GLY A 421 -16.26 18.12 13.58
N LEU A 422 -16.43 17.16 12.66
CA LEU A 422 -17.74 16.64 12.23
C LEU A 422 -18.19 15.52 13.18
N TYR A 423 -18.40 15.90 14.46
CA TYR A 423 -18.61 14.92 15.52
C TYR A 423 -19.88 14.09 15.34
N THR A 424 -20.97 14.69 14.86
CA THR A 424 -22.26 13.99 14.67
C THR A 424 -22.15 12.91 13.59
N GLU A 425 -21.51 13.23 12.48
CA GLU A 425 -21.24 12.32 11.38
C GLU A 425 -20.25 11.23 11.81
N GLY A 426 -19.19 11.61 12.49
CA GLY A 426 -18.20 10.67 13.03
C GLY A 426 -18.80 9.65 13.97
N ILE A 427 -19.72 10.07 14.87
CA ILE A 427 -20.46 9.19 15.78
C ILE A 427 -21.25 8.14 14.99
N LYS A 428 -21.99 8.56 13.95
CA LYS A 428 -22.79 7.63 13.14
C LYS A 428 -21.94 6.53 12.49
N TYR A 429 -20.76 6.88 11.98
CA TYR A 429 -19.85 5.91 11.39
C TYR A 429 -19.28 4.94 12.42
N LEU A 430 -18.91 5.43 13.60
CA LEU A 430 -18.40 4.59 14.70
C LEU A 430 -19.51 3.65 15.24
N GLU A 431 -20.73 4.12 15.33
CA GLU A 431 -21.90 3.29 15.70
C GLU A 431 -22.14 2.18 14.67
N LYS A 432 -22.12 2.50 13.36
CA LYS A 432 -22.19 1.49 12.29
C LYS A 432 -21.08 0.44 12.39
N GLY A 433 -19.84 0.86 12.67
CA GLY A 433 -18.72 -0.07 12.91
C GLY A 433 -19.02 -1.01 14.07
N LEU A 434 -19.56 -0.50 15.18
CA LEU A 434 -19.95 -1.29 16.35
C LEU A 434 -21.16 -2.21 16.12
N GLU A 435 -22.02 -1.92 15.14
CA GLU A 435 -23.06 -2.86 14.72
C GLU A 435 -22.46 -4.11 14.09
N ILE A 436 -21.34 -3.99 13.38
CA ILE A 436 -20.59 -5.10 12.77
C ILE A 436 -19.76 -5.83 13.82
N ASN A 437 -18.94 -5.09 14.58
CA ASN A 437 -18.09 -5.65 15.64
C ASN A 437 -18.31 -4.92 16.96
N LYS A 438 -19.17 -5.48 17.79
CA LYS A 438 -19.54 -4.92 19.11
C LYS A 438 -18.37 -4.84 20.11
N ASN A 439 -17.31 -5.58 19.88
CA ASN A 439 -16.15 -5.69 20.77
C ASN A 439 -14.93 -4.90 20.27
N SER A 440 -15.10 -3.99 19.32
CA SER A 440 -14.01 -3.14 18.84
C SER A 440 -13.63 -2.08 19.87
N ASP A 441 -12.56 -2.30 20.61
CA ASP A 441 -12.01 -1.33 21.57
C ASP A 441 -11.68 -0.01 20.87
N TYR A 442 -11.11 -0.07 19.66
CA TYR A 442 -10.81 1.12 18.86
C TYR A 442 -12.06 1.97 18.58
N ALA A 443 -13.15 1.35 18.14
CA ALA A 443 -14.39 2.06 17.84
C ALA A 443 -15.02 2.66 19.10
N HIS A 444 -15.05 1.91 20.23
CA HIS A 444 -15.56 2.38 21.51
C HIS A 444 -14.78 3.59 22.03
N ASP A 445 -13.47 3.56 22.02
CA ASP A 445 -12.62 4.68 22.45
C ASP A 445 -12.90 5.93 21.61
N ARG A 446 -12.92 5.79 20.28
CA ARG A 446 -13.16 6.91 19.36
C ARG A 446 -14.57 7.47 19.49
N LEU A 447 -15.56 6.61 19.68
CA LEU A 447 -16.96 7.02 19.94
C LEU A 447 -17.09 7.82 21.23
N SER A 448 -16.50 7.35 22.32
CA SER A 448 -16.49 8.06 23.59
C SER A 448 -15.89 9.47 23.46
N ILE A 449 -14.74 9.59 22.77
CA ILE A 449 -14.09 10.88 22.52
C ILE A 449 -14.99 11.78 21.65
N ALA A 450 -15.62 11.24 20.60
CA ALA A 450 -16.46 12.00 19.69
C ALA A 450 -17.71 12.56 20.41
N ILE A 451 -18.37 11.76 21.24
CA ILE A 451 -19.51 12.18 22.05
C ILE A 451 -19.11 13.33 22.99
N LYS A 452 -18.00 13.17 23.73
CA LYS A 452 -17.51 14.21 24.64
C LYS A 452 -17.21 15.52 23.92
N LYS A 453 -16.54 15.45 22.77
CA LYS A 453 -16.22 16.63 21.96
C LYS A 453 -17.47 17.33 21.44
N ARG A 454 -18.47 16.59 20.96
CA ARG A 454 -19.76 17.13 20.53
C ARG A 454 -20.47 17.85 21.67
N GLU A 455 -20.47 17.30 22.90
CA GLU A 455 -21.07 17.94 24.05
C GLU A 455 -20.35 19.24 24.45
N GLU A 456 -19.03 19.25 24.40
CA GLU A 456 -18.22 20.45 24.64
C GLU A 456 -18.54 21.55 23.61
N GLU A 457 -18.68 21.19 22.33
CA GLU A 457 -19.06 22.11 21.26
C GLU A 457 -20.47 22.67 21.47
N ASN A 458 -21.44 21.82 21.78
CA ASN A 458 -22.82 22.23 22.07
C ASN A 458 -22.91 23.22 23.25
N LYS A 459 -22.14 23.01 24.31
CA LYS A 459 -22.04 23.96 25.44
C LYS A 459 -21.50 25.32 25.00
N LYS A 460 -20.46 25.35 24.15
CA LYS A 460 -19.90 26.59 23.58
C LYS A 460 -20.90 27.31 22.71
N ILE A 461 -21.62 26.60 21.84
CA ILE A 461 -22.68 27.16 20.98
C ILE A 461 -23.81 27.75 21.84
N GLU A 462 -24.23 27.05 22.89
CA GLU A 462 -25.29 27.55 23.77
C GLU A 462 -24.85 28.82 24.52
N ALA A 463 -23.59 28.85 25.01
CA ALA A 463 -23.04 30.05 25.65
C ALA A 463 -23.04 31.25 24.69
N LYS A 464 -22.60 31.05 23.44
CA LYS A 464 -22.61 32.10 22.40
C LYS A 464 -24.00 32.56 22.02
N ARG A 465 -24.99 31.65 21.98
CA ARG A 465 -26.40 31.99 21.76
C ARG A 465 -26.95 32.85 22.90
N LYS A 466 -26.60 32.55 24.16
CA LYS A 466 -26.99 33.36 25.32
C LYS A 466 -26.37 34.77 25.25
N GLU A 467 -25.10 34.86 24.93
CA GLU A 467 -24.38 36.12 24.73
C GLU A 467 -25.04 36.99 23.63
N GLY A 468 -25.29 36.41 22.44
CA GLY A 468 -25.94 37.09 21.32
C GLY A 468 -27.33 37.59 21.66
N ARG A 469 -28.17 36.79 22.41
CA ARG A 469 -29.49 37.22 22.86
C ARG A 469 -29.38 38.37 23.84
N LYS A 470 -28.35 38.45 24.69
CA LYS A 470 -28.09 39.58 25.58
C LYS A 470 -27.79 40.84 24.80
N MET A 471 -26.83 40.75 23.84
CA MET A 471 -26.47 41.87 22.97
C MET A 471 -27.67 42.45 22.23
N LEU A 472 -28.54 41.59 21.64
CA LEU A 472 -29.75 42.02 20.94
C LEU A 472 -30.74 42.76 21.87
N ARG A 473 -30.81 42.35 23.13
CA ARG A 473 -31.71 43.05 24.11
C ARG A 473 -31.15 44.40 24.57
N ASP A 474 -29.84 44.53 24.58
CA ASP A 474 -29.20 45.76 25.01
C ASP A 474 -29.09 46.80 23.86
N PHE A 475 -29.06 46.32 22.59
CA PHE A 475 -29.01 47.17 21.39
C PHE A 475 -30.27 48.07 21.19
N GLY A 476 -31.37 47.75 21.80
CA GLY A 476 -32.61 48.57 21.75
C GLY A 476 -32.82 49.50 22.94
N LYS A 477 -31.79 49.67 23.80
CA LYS A 477 -31.88 50.49 25.02
C LYS A 477 -31.01 51.75 25.01
N GLU A 478 -30.19 51.91 23.95
CA GLU A 478 -29.48 53.15 23.59
C GLU A 478 -30.31 53.98 22.60
#